data_b194096aeb7bb94ef26f51d2f1a26291
#
_entry.id   b194096aeb7bb94ef26f51d2f1a26291
#
_cell.length_a   1.000
_cell.length_b   1.000
_cell.length_c   1.000
_cell.angle_alpha   90.00
_cell.angle_beta   90.00
_cell.angle_gamma   90.00
#
_symmetry.space_group_name_H-M   'P 1'
#
loop_
_entity.id
_entity.type
_entity.pdbx_description
1 polymer ?
#
loop_
_entity_poly.entity_id
_entity_poly.type
_entity_poly.pdbx_seq_one_letter_code
_entity_poly.pdbx_strand_id
1 'polypeptide(L)'
;MHLVLASQSPARRRILQEAGITPIVKVSQVDEDSILDRIPSASPAEKVCALAEAKGRAVASEICAGKLSLDEAALPKGECVLVACDSMLEAGGELLGKPHDPQVALARVKALSKAHTTLWSGHYLAHLHCDEGGWKVAREDTRPSSTDIHFGSINDEEAQAYVASGEPLEVAGSFTIDGLGGAFIEAIEGDHHNVIGISLPLIRTMMADMGLQWVSLWDRKGPDAH
;
A
#
# COMPACT_ATOMS: atom_id res chain seq x y z
N MET A 1 20.95 -1.24 2.74
CA MET A 1 19.95 -0.24 3.22
C MET A 1 18.74 -1.00 3.71
N HIS A 2 18.00 -0.52 4.72
CA HIS A 2 16.77 -1.17 5.22
C HIS A 2 15.53 -0.44 4.71
N LEU A 3 14.43 -1.19 4.55
CA LEU A 3 13.12 -0.63 4.24
C LEU A 3 12.22 -0.77 5.47
N VAL A 4 11.63 0.34 5.90
CA VAL A 4 10.56 0.39 6.90
C VAL A 4 9.23 0.51 6.15
N LEU A 5 8.30 -0.41 6.40
CA LEU A 5 6.96 -0.39 5.84
C LEU A 5 5.96 0.10 6.88
N ALA A 6 5.41 1.31 6.68
CA ALA A 6 4.39 1.90 7.53
C ALA A 6 2.99 1.36 7.18
N SER A 7 2.79 0.06 7.28
CA SER A 7 1.53 -0.59 6.92
C SER A 7 1.34 -1.91 7.66
N GLN A 8 0.11 -2.21 8.06
CA GLN A 8 -0.28 -3.52 8.59
C GLN A 8 -0.69 -4.53 7.50
N SER A 9 -0.75 -4.12 6.21
CA SER A 9 -1.22 -4.97 5.12
C SER A 9 -0.28 -6.16 4.88
N PRO A 10 -0.75 -7.41 5.04
CA PRO A 10 0.03 -8.60 4.74
C PRO A 10 0.43 -8.67 3.25
N ALA A 11 -0.46 -8.21 2.36
CA ALA A 11 -0.23 -8.21 0.93
C ALA A 11 0.95 -7.30 0.54
N ARG A 12 1.02 -6.07 1.06
CA ARG A 12 2.16 -5.17 0.83
C ARG A 12 3.47 -5.76 1.33
N ARG A 13 3.45 -6.39 2.51
CA ARG A 13 4.63 -7.07 3.05
C ARG A 13 5.08 -8.22 2.14
N ARG A 14 4.14 -9.05 1.67
CA ARG A 14 4.42 -10.18 0.79
C ARG A 14 5.06 -9.73 -0.52
N ILE A 15 4.52 -8.71 -1.20
CA ILE A 15 5.09 -8.17 -2.44
C ILE A 15 6.56 -7.76 -2.25
N LEU A 16 6.88 -7.06 -1.17
CA LEU A 16 8.26 -6.67 -0.88
C LEU A 16 9.15 -7.89 -0.66
N GLN A 17 8.68 -8.90 0.06
CA GLN A 17 9.43 -10.14 0.29
C GLN A 17 9.66 -10.93 -0.99
N GLU A 18 8.67 -11.03 -1.87
CA GLU A 18 8.79 -11.64 -3.20
C GLU A 18 9.76 -10.87 -4.11
N ALA A 19 9.88 -9.54 -3.91
CA ALA A 19 10.89 -8.71 -4.55
C ALA A 19 12.29 -8.79 -3.91
N GLY A 20 12.49 -9.68 -2.92
CA GLY A 20 13.78 -9.89 -2.24
C GLY A 20 14.08 -8.84 -1.18
N ILE A 21 13.06 -8.21 -0.59
CA ILE A 21 13.19 -7.17 0.43
C ILE A 21 12.41 -7.60 1.68
N THR A 22 13.10 -7.82 2.80
CA THR A 22 12.45 -8.08 4.09
C THR A 22 12.20 -6.74 4.80
N PRO A 23 10.94 -6.22 4.78
CA PRO A 23 10.67 -4.92 5.40
C PRO A 23 10.58 -5.04 6.92
N ILE A 24 11.03 -3.98 7.58
CA ILE A 24 10.74 -3.74 9.00
C ILE A 24 9.34 -3.13 9.06
N VAL A 25 8.38 -3.80 9.69
CA VAL A 25 6.99 -3.34 9.74
C VAL A 25 6.77 -2.45 10.95
N LYS A 26 6.18 -1.28 10.73
CA LYS A 26 5.70 -0.39 11.78
C LYS A 26 4.34 0.19 11.37
N VAL A 27 3.32 -0.09 12.16
CA VAL A 27 1.96 0.40 11.88
C VAL A 27 1.81 1.83 12.41
N SER A 28 1.31 2.72 11.56
CA SER A 28 0.92 4.07 11.97
C SER A 28 -0.48 4.06 12.62
N GLN A 29 -0.68 4.95 13.58
CA GLN A 29 -1.98 5.18 14.20
C GLN A 29 -2.45 6.59 13.81
N VAL A 30 -3.04 6.72 12.63
CA VAL A 30 -3.62 7.99 12.15
C VAL A 30 -5.14 7.86 12.03
N ASP A 31 -5.85 8.93 12.28
CA ASP A 31 -7.29 9.02 12.08
C ASP A 31 -7.56 9.37 10.61
N GLU A 32 -7.81 8.32 9.81
CA GLU A 32 -8.01 8.43 8.36
C GLU A 32 -9.26 9.23 8.02
N ASP A 33 -10.35 9.05 8.77
CA ASP A 33 -11.60 9.75 8.54
C ASP A 33 -11.44 11.26 8.75
N SER A 34 -10.79 11.66 9.85
CA SER A 34 -10.45 13.08 10.10
C SER A 34 -9.61 13.72 9.01
N ILE A 35 -8.75 12.96 8.34
CA ILE A 35 -7.94 13.46 7.22
C ILE A 35 -8.82 13.69 6.01
N LEU A 36 -9.65 12.72 5.64
CA LEU A 36 -10.56 12.81 4.50
C LEU A 36 -11.62 13.89 4.65
N ASP A 37 -12.15 14.08 5.87
CA ASP A 37 -13.13 15.12 6.19
C ASP A 37 -12.62 16.56 5.95
N ARG A 38 -11.29 16.75 6.01
CA ARG A 38 -10.66 18.05 5.71
C ARG A 38 -10.48 18.33 4.24
N ILE A 39 -10.58 17.30 3.38
CA ILE A 39 -10.37 17.38 1.94
C ILE A 39 -11.53 16.74 1.15
N PRO A 40 -12.81 17.09 1.42
CA PRO A 40 -13.95 16.39 0.83
C PRO A 40 -13.98 16.48 -0.69
N SER A 41 -13.54 17.60 -1.26
CA SER A 41 -13.54 17.88 -2.72
C SER A 41 -12.24 17.48 -3.42
N ALA A 42 -11.29 16.86 -2.70
CA ALA A 42 -10.04 16.40 -3.32
C ALA A 42 -10.30 15.23 -4.28
N SER A 43 -9.48 15.16 -5.32
CA SER A 43 -9.48 14.04 -6.27
C SER A 43 -9.10 12.72 -5.59
N PRO A 44 -9.42 11.57 -6.19
CA PRO A 44 -8.98 10.26 -5.70
C PRO A 44 -7.49 10.20 -5.42
N ALA A 45 -6.67 10.70 -6.35
CA ALA A 45 -5.21 10.76 -6.23
C ALA A 45 -4.75 11.57 -5.00
N GLU A 46 -5.34 12.74 -4.78
CA GLU A 46 -5.02 13.59 -3.63
C GLU A 46 -5.41 12.94 -2.31
N LYS A 47 -6.56 12.25 -2.24
CA LYS A 47 -7.02 11.58 -1.02
C LYS A 47 -6.10 10.43 -0.61
N VAL A 48 -5.75 9.53 -1.54
CA VAL A 48 -4.84 8.42 -1.22
C VAL A 48 -3.43 8.92 -0.89
N CYS A 49 -2.96 9.99 -1.53
CA CYS A 49 -1.69 10.64 -1.20
C CYS A 49 -1.71 11.25 0.20
N ALA A 50 -2.77 11.98 0.58
CA ALA A 50 -2.89 12.57 1.90
C ALA A 50 -2.86 11.51 3.02
N LEU A 51 -3.54 10.38 2.81
CA LEU A 51 -3.51 9.27 3.76
C LEU A 51 -2.14 8.60 3.84
N ALA A 52 -1.49 8.33 2.70
CA ALA A 52 -0.15 7.75 2.66
C ALA A 52 0.88 8.65 3.33
N GLU A 53 0.83 9.96 3.05
CA GLU A 53 1.71 10.96 3.65
C GLU A 53 1.53 11.06 5.17
N ALA A 54 0.29 11.12 5.65
CA ALA A 54 0.00 11.17 7.08
C ALA A 54 0.53 9.92 7.81
N LYS A 55 0.30 8.72 7.25
CA LYS A 55 0.84 7.46 7.77
C LYS A 55 2.37 7.46 7.81
N GLY A 56 3.00 7.88 6.71
CA GLY A 56 4.44 7.91 6.60
C GLY A 56 5.09 8.90 7.56
N ARG A 57 4.58 10.14 7.62
CA ARG A 57 5.10 11.17 8.53
C ARG A 57 4.92 10.81 10.00
N ALA A 58 3.84 10.14 10.38
CA ALA A 58 3.65 9.66 11.74
C ALA A 58 4.76 8.69 12.15
N VAL A 59 5.05 7.69 11.30
CA VAL A 59 6.13 6.73 11.57
C VAL A 59 7.52 7.39 11.50
N ALA A 60 7.77 8.28 10.53
CA ALA A 60 9.03 9.03 10.44
C ALA A 60 9.29 9.84 11.72
N SER A 61 8.25 10.50 12.26
CA SER A 61 8.34 11.26 13.52
C SER A 61 8.70 10.35 14.70
N GLU A 62 8.12 9.15 14.79
CA GLU A 62 8.48 8.18 15.84
C GLU A 62 9.94 7.71 15.73
N ILE A 63 10.41 7.46 14.49
CA ILE A 63 11.81 7.10 14.23
C ILE A 63 12.74 8.23 14.68
N CYS A 64 12.47 9.46 14.26
CA CYS A 64 13.29 10.63 14.60
C CYS A 64 13.27 10.95 16.10
N ALA A 65 12.18 10.66 16.79
CA ALA A 65 12.08 10.84 18.25
C ALA A 65 12.74 9.72 19.07
N GLY A 66 13.31 8.69 18.42
CA GLY A 66 13.89 7.54 19.08
C GLY A 66 12.87 6.66 19.83
N LYS A 67 11.58 6.83 19.51
CA LYS A 67 10.47 6.10 20.15
C LYS A 67 10.16 4.76 19.47
N LEU A 68 10.87 4.43 18.42
CA LEU A 68 10.68 3.20 17.69
C LEU A 68 11.35 2.06 18.46
N SER A 69 10.64 1.44 19.40
CA SER A 69 10.90 0.07 19.76
C SER A 69 10.33 -0.80 18.64
N LEU A 70 11.16 -1.22 17.73
CA LEU A 70 10.84 -2.32 16.83
C LEU A 70 10.80 -3.56 17.71
N ASP A 71 9.72 -4.34 17.61
CA ASP A 71 9.71 -5.66 18.21
C ASP A 71 10.96 -6.39 17.70
N GLU A 72 11.96 -6.56 18.62
CA GLU A 72 13.19 -7.34 18.52
C GLU A 72 14.40 -6.82 17.72
N ALA A 73 14.32 -5.73 16.93
CA ALA A 73 15.54 -5.19 16.32
C ALA A 73 15.52 -3.66 16.28
N ALA A 74 16.52 -3.04 16.90
CA ALA A 74 16.80 -1.61 16.67
C ALA A 74 17.09 -1.39 15.17
N LEU A 75 16.55 -0.30 14.58
CA LEU A 75 16.95 0.12 13.24
C LEU A 75 18.50 0.23 13.21
N PRO A 76 19.16 -0.52 12.32
CA PRO A 76 20.62 -0.41 12.21
C PRO A 76 20.99 1.03 11.89
N LYS A 77 22.02 1.56 12.54
CA LYS A 77 22.54 2.90 12.26
C LYS A 77 22.92 3.03 10.77
N GLY A 78 22.68 4.20 10.20
CA GLY A 78 23.01 4.50 8.82
C GLY A 78 21.84 5.12 8.07
N GLU A 79 21.35 4.45 7.03
CA GLU A 79 20.28 4.93 6.17
C GLU A 79 19.15 3.91 6.08
N CYS A 80 17.91 4.41 6.04
CA CYS A 80 16.76 3.60 5.71
C CYS A 80 15.78 4.35 4.79
N VAL A 81 14.96 3.59 4.09
CA VAL A 81 13.82 4.09 3.32
C VAL A 81 12.54 3.71 4.07
N LEU A 82 11.70 4.69 4.34
CA LEU A 82 10.36 4.49 4.88
C LEU A 82 9.35 4.58 3.73
N VAL A 83 8.48 3.60 3.63
CA VAL A 83 7.38 3.57 2.65
C VAL A 83 6.06 3.45 3.39
N ALA A 84 5.11 4.31 3.04
CA ALA A 84 3.71 4.19 3.44
C ALA A 84 2.82 4.23 2.20
N CYS A 85 1.74 3.45 2.21
CA CYS A 85 0.78 3.43 1.12
C CYS A 85 -0.64 3.44 1.66
N ASP A 86 -1.54 4.05 0.88
CA ASP A 86 -2.98 3.93 1.04
C ASP A 86 -3.65 3.63 -0.30
N SER A 87 -4.74 2.84 -0.29
CA SER A 87 -5.39 2.42 -1.53
C SER A 87 -6.91 2.50 -1.42
N MET A 88 -7.54 3.00 -2.49
CA MET A 88 -8.99 3.08 -2.64
C MET A 88 -9.40 2.72 -4.06
N LEU A 89 -10.55 2.07 -4.21
CA LEU A 89 -11.15 1.77 -5.52
C LEU A 89 -12.13 2.87 -5.90
N GLU A 90 -11.96 3.48 -7.06
CA GLU A 90 -12.94 4.34 -7.67
C GLU A 90 -13.88 3.50 -8.53
N ALA A 91 -15.15 3.42 -8.15
CA ALA A 91 -16.18 2.67 -8.86
C ALA A 91 -17.50 3.46 -8.84
N GLY A 92 -18.13 3.63 -10.00
CA GLY A 92 -19.39 4.36 -10.11
C GLY A 92 -19.34 5.82 -9.64
N GLY A 93 -18.16 6.44 -9.64
CA GLY A 93 -17.95 7.82 -9.17
C GLY A 93 -17.76 7.96 -7.66
N GLU A 94 -17.66 6.84 -6.93
CA GLU A 94 -17.40 6.80 -5.50
C GLU A 94 -16.05 6.17 -5.19
N LEU A 95 -15.40 6.61 -4.10
CA LEU A 95 -14.19 6.00 -3.57
C LEU A 95 -14.54 4.99 -2.48
N LEU A 96 -14.14 3.75 -2.71
CA LEU A 96 -14.45 2.62 -1.85
C LEU A 96 -13.18 2.16 -1.12
N GLY A 97 -13.19 2.29 0.20
CA GLY A 97 -12.23 1.65 1.10
C GLY A 97 -12.62 0.21 1.41
N LYS A 98 -12.18 -0.31 2.56
CA LYS A 98 -12.57 -1.63 3.05
C LYS A 98 -14.03 -1.65 3.46
N PRO A 99 -14.82 -2.71 3.13
CA PRO A 99 -16.23 -2.77 3.49
C PRO A 99 -16.45 -3.16 4.96
N HIS A 100 -15.61 -4.00 5.55
CA HIS A 100 -15.74 -4.58 6.91
C HIS A 100 -17.06 -5.31 7.22
N ASP A 101 -18.11 -5.07 6.45
CA ASP A 101 -19.44 -5.66 6.59
C ASP A 101 -19.75 -6.59 5.40
N PRO A 102 -20.19 -7.84 5.64
CA PRO A 102 -20.48 -8.80 4.55
C PRO A 102 -21.61 -8.35 3.60
N GLN A 103 -22.61 -7.60 4.07
CA GLN A 103 -23.71 -7.15 3.21
C GLN A 103 -23.22 -6.02 2.30
N VAL A 104 -22.40 -5.09 2.84
CA VAL A 104 -21.75 -4.05 2.04
C VAL A 104 -20.81 -4.68 1.02
N ALA A 105 -20.01 -5.67 1.42
CA ALA A 105 -19.12 -6.39 0.50
C ALA A 105 -19.92 -7.08 -0.61
N LEU A 106 -21.02 -7.74 -0.30
CA LEU A 106 -21.85 -8.43 -1.28
C LEU A 106 -22.44 -7.43 -2.31
N ALA A 107 -22.98 -6.32 -1.85
CA ALA A 107 -23.49 -5.28 -2.74
C ALA A 107 -22.40 -4.74 -3.68
N ARG A 108 -21.18 -4.51 -3.15
CA ARG A 108 -20.04 -4.05 -3.92
C ARG A 108 -19.57 -5.08 -4.94
N VAL A 109 -19.37 -6.34 -4.54
CA VAL A 109 -18.94 -7.43 -5.46
C VAL A 109 -19.94 -7.60 -6.60
N LYS A 110 -21.25 -7.53 -6.35
CA LYS A 110 -22.27 -7.56 -7.41
C LYS A 110 -22.18 -6.36 -8.36
N ALA A 111 -21.90 -5.17 -7.82
CA ALA A 111 -21.73 -3.96 -8.62
C ALA A 111 -20.43 -3.97 -9.47
N LEU A 112 -19.43 -4.77 -9.10
CA LEU A 112 -18.21 -4.95 -9.89
C LEU A 112 -18.45 -5.80 -11.15
N SER A 113 -19.52 -6.59 -11.23
CA SER A 113 -19.81 -7.43 -12.42
C SER A 113 -19.84 -6.60 -13.69
N LYS A 114 -18.93 -6.89 -14.63
CA LYS A 114 -18.72 -6.15 -15.90
C LYS A 114 -18.38 -4.67 -15.72
N ALA A 115 -17.94 -4.27 -14.55
CA ALA A 115 -17.53 -2.89 -14.28
C ALA A 115 -16.11 -2.60 -14.79
N HIS A 116 -15.89 -1.33 -15.12
CA HIS A 116 -14.56 -0.75 -15.30
C HIS A 116 -14.32 0.19 -14.13
N THR A 117 -13.23 0.01 -13.43
CA THR A 117 -12.91 0.72 -12.18
C THR A 117 -11.45 1.11 -12.16
N THR A 118 -11.09 2.09 -11.33
CA THR A 118 -9.70 2.50 -11.17
C THR A 118 -9.28 2.31 -9.72
N LEU A 119 -8.23 1.53 -9.47
CA LEU A 119 -7.62 1.48 -8.16
C LEU A 119 -6.53 2.55 -8.05
N TRP A 120 -6.72 3.42 -7.09
CA TRP A 120 -5.77 4.46 -6.72
C TRP A 120 -4.96 4.04 -5.50
N SER A 121 -3.64 4.23 -5.54
CA SER A 121 -2.78 4.08 -4.37
C SER A 121 -1.85 5.29 -4.23
N GLY A 122 -1.87 5.91 -3.06
CA GLY A 122 -0.88 6.90 -2.65
C GLY A 122 0.37 6.21 -2.10
N HIS A 123 1.53 6.74 -2.44
CA HIS A 123 2.82 6.26 -1.97
C HIS A 123 3.59 7.43 -1.37
N TYR A 124 3.86 7.36 -0.09
CA TYR A 124 4.82 8.23 0.58
C TYR A 124 6.14 7.47 0.72
N LEU A 125 7.23 8.15 0.39
CA LEU A 125 8.59 7.65 0.55
C LEU A 125 9.42 8.69 1.28
N ALA A 126 10.13 8.28 2.33
CA ALA A 126 11.11 9.10 3.00
C ALA A 126 12.47 8.39 3.08
N HIS A 127 13.53 9.11 2.75
CA HIS A 127 14.91 8.73 3.03
C HIS A 127 15.29 9.28 4.39
N LEU A 128 15.63 8.40 5.33
CA LEU A 128 16.07 8.77 6.66
C LEU A 128 17.54 8.41 6.83
N HIS A 129 18.25 9.31 7.51
CA HIS A 129 19.67 9.18 7.84
C HIS A 129 19.87 9.29 9.36
N CYS A 130 20.75 8.47 9.90
CA CYS A 130 21.13 8.48 11.32
C CYS A 130 22.57 8.93 11.48
N ASP A 131 22.77 10.08 12.09
CA ASP A 131 24.07 10.62 12.52
C ASP A 131 24.22 10.63 14.04
N GLU A 132 25.25 11.32 14.59
CA GLU A 132 25.46 11.46 16.03
C GLU A 132 24.29 12.16 16.75
N GLY A 133 23.52 12.98 16.01
CA GLY A 133 22.32 13.66 16.50
C GLY A 133 21.03 12.84 16.40
N GLY A 134 21.11 11.58 15.98
CA GLY A 134 19.96 10.70 15.81
C GLY A 134 19.40 10.63 14.40
N TRP A 135 18.21 10.07 14.25
CA TRP A 135 17.53 9.92 12.96
C TRP A 135 16.92 11.23 12.49
N LYS A 136 17.05 11.51 11.19
CA LYS A 136 16.47 12.68 10.52
C LYS A 136 15.92 12.29 9.16
N VAL A 137 14.83 12.94 8.73
CA VAL A 137 14.35 12.86 7.36
C VAL A 137 15.24 13.74 6.48
N ALA A 138 15.96 13.13 5.54
CA ALA A 138 16.82 13.81 4.58
C ALA A 138 16.02 14.28 3.36
N ARG A 139 15.10 13.44 2.85
CA ARG A 139 14.20 13.72 1.73
C ARG A 139 12.89 12.99 1.92
N GLU A 140 11.81 13.54 1.42
CA GLU A 140 10.51 12.89 1.35
C GLU A 140 9.78 13.27 0.07
N ASP A 141 8.89 12.41 -0.41
CA ASP A 141 8.06 12.63 -1.58
C ASP A 141 6.78 11.80 -1.48
N THR A 142 5.71 12.27 -2.13
CA THR A 142 4.41 11.58 -2.16
C THR A 142 3.86 11.61 -3.57
N ARG A 143 3.55 10.41 -4.11
CA ARG A 143 3.03 10.26 -5.48
C ARG A 143 1.87 9.27 -5.54
N PRO A 144 0.86 9.52 -6.40
CA PRO A 144 -0.18 8.56 -6.69
C PRO A 144 0.27 7.56 -7.75
N SER A 145 -0.35 6.38 -7.73
CA SER A 145 -0.39 5.43 -8.83
C SER A 145 -1.84 5.03 -9.07
N SER A 146 -2.21 4.79 -10.33
CA SER A 146 -3.51 4.26 -10.70
C SER A 146 -3.38 3.05 -11.60
N THR A 147 -4.35 2.16 -11.52
CA THR A 147 -4.47 0.99 -12.39
C THR A 147 -5.94 0.78 -12.71
N ASP A 148 -6.27 0.75 -14.00
CA ASP A 148 -7.61 0.45 -14.44
C ASP A 148 -7.85 -1.05 -14.46
N ILE A 149 -9.04 -1.47 -14.01
CA ILE A 149 -9.41 -2.86 -13.80
C ILE A 149 -10.72 -3.14 -14.53
N HIS A 150 -10.71 -4.16 -15.36
CA HIS A 150 -11.84 -4.64 -16.13
C HIS A 150 -12.35 -5.94 -15.51
N PHE A 151 -13.53 -5.89 -14.93
CA PHE A 151 -14.16 -7.07 -14.34
C PHE A 151 -15.00 -7.82 -15.38
N GLY A 152 -14.93 -9.13 -15.33
CA GLY A 152 -15.83 -10.03 -16.03
C GLY A 152 -17.22 -10.12 -15.41
N SER A 153 -18.02 -11.04 -15.91
CA SER A 153 -19.33 -11.32 -15.36
C SER A 153 -19.21 -12.06 -14.03
N ILE A 154 -19.87 -11.58 -12.99
CA ILE A 154 -19.96 -12.21 -11.67
C ILE A 154 -21.45 -12.48 -11.41
N ASN A 155 -21.84 -13.75 -11.27
CA ASN A 155 -23.21 -14.10 -10.94
C ASN A 155 -23.47 -14.06 -9.43
N ASP A 156 -24.73 -14.21 -9.03
CA ASP A 156 -25.14 -14.10 -7.62
C ASP A 156 -24.53 -15.19 -6.72
N GLU A 157 -24.37 -16.41 -7.23
CA GLU A 157 -23.79 -17.53 -6.50
C GLU A 157 -22.30 -17.30 -6.27
N GLU A 158 -21.58 -16.87 -7.30
CA GLU A 158 -20.15 -16.52 -7.22
C GLU A 158 -19.91 -15.36 -6.23
N ALA A 159 -20.73 -14.30 -6.29
CA ALA A 159 -20.63 -13.18 -5.38
C ALA A 159 -20.85 -13.60 -3.91
N GLN A 160 -21.87 -14.44 -3.65
CA GLN A 160 -22.13 -14.95 -2.31
C GLN A 160 -20.98 -15.84 -1.81
N ALA A 161 -20.49 -16.76 -2.63
CA ALA A 161 -19.38 -17.65 -2.28
C ALA A 161 -18.09 -16.86 -2.01
N TYR A 162 -17.81 -15.84 -2.82
CA TYR A 162 -16.64 -14.98 -2.64
C TYR A 162 -16.70 -14.20 -1.31
N VAL A 163 -17.85 -13.61 -0.99
CA VAL A 163 -18.03 -12.91 0.29
C VAL A 163 -17.96 -13.88 1.47
N ALA A 164 -18.52 -15.07 1.33
CA ALA A 164 -18.48 -16.11 2.38
C ALA A 164 -17.05 -16.59 2.69
N SER A 165 -16.11 -16.46 1.75
CA SER A 165 -14.67 -16.74 1.99
C SER A 165 -14.02 -15.77 2.97
N GLY A 166 -14.60 -14.60 3.20
CA GLY A 166 -14.04 -13.52 4.02
C GLY A 166 -13.01 -12.66 3.30
N GLU A 167 -12.46 -13.08 2.16
CA GLU A 167 -11.40 -12.38 1.45
C GLU A 167 -11.72 -10.91 1.12
N PRO A 168 -12.93 -10.57 0.58
CA PRO A 168 -13.24 -9.20 0.20
C PRO A 168 -13.46 -8.22 1.35
N LEU A 169 -13.53 -8.69 2.60
CA LEU A 169 -13.91 -7.85 3.75
C LEU A 169 -12.82 -6.88 4.20
N GLU A 170 -11.54 -7.28 4.03
CA GLU A 170 -10.39 -6.55 4.56
C GLU A 170 -9.53 -5.87 3.48
N VAL A 171 -10.09 -5.71 2.26
CA VAL A 171 -9.38 -5.12 1.13
C VAL A 171 -10.16 -3.96 0.50
N ALA A 172 -9.43 -2.97 -0.01
CA ALA A 172 -10.02 -1.83 -0.70
C ALA A 172 -10.82 -2.30 -1.92
N GLY A 173 -12.03 -1.76 -2.10
CA GLY A 173 -12.89 -2.10 -3.22
C GLY A 173 -13.51 -3.50 -3.15
N SER A 174 -13.29 -4.26 -2.08
CA SER A 174 -13.88 -5.59 -1.87
C SER A 174 -13.48 -6.66 -2.90
N PHE A 175 -12.24 -6.61 -3.40
CA PHE A 175 -11.69 -7.64 -4.28
C PHE A 175 -10.17 -7.76 -4.11
N THR A 176 -9.61 -8.89 -4.55
CA THR A 176 -8.16 -9.09 -4.69
C THR A 176 -7.84 -9.56 -6.11
N ILE A 177 -6.67 -9.20 -6.64
CA ILE A 177 -6.17 -9.75 -7.92
C ILE A 177 -5.32 -11.00 -7.69
N ASP A 178 -4.75 -11.12 -6.49
CA ASP A 178 -3.78 -12.14 -6.10
C ASP A 178 -4.37 -13.24 -5.17
N GLY A 179 -5.70 -13.34 -5.15
CA GLY A 179 -6.47 -14.31 -4.39
C GLY A 179 -7.65 -14.88 -5.19
N LEU A 180 -8.73 -15.24 -4.48
CA LEU A 180 -9.94 -15.82 -5.09
C LEU A 180 -10.61 -14.83 -6.06
N GLY A 181 -10.55 -13.52 -5.76
CA GLY A 181 -11.12 -12.48 -6.61
C GLY A 181 -10.43 -12.34 -7.96
N GLY A 182 -9.20 -12.84 -8.11
CA GLY A 182 -8.47 -12.78 -9.38
C GLY A 182 -9.17 -13.45 -10.56
N ALA A 183 -10.01 -14.46 -10.29
CA ALA A 183 -10.79 -15.13 -11.32
C ALA A 183 -11.87 -14.22 -11.97
N PHE A 184 -12.23 -13.11 -11.34
CA PHE A 184 -13.24 -12.17 -11.82
C PHE A 184 -12.65 -11.00 -12.61
N ILE A 185 -11.32 -10.91 -12.76
CA ILE A 185 -10.62 -9.83 -13.46
C ILE A 185 -10.22 -10.33 -14.84
N GLU A 186 -10.73 -9.69 -15.89
CA GLU A 186 -10.41 -10.04 -17.28
C GLU A 186 -9.16 -9.32 -17.79
N ALA A 187 -8.94 -8.06 -17.35
CA ALA A 187 -7.80 -7.27 -17.76
C ALA A 187 -7.47 -6.18 -16.75
N ILE A 188 -6.23 -5.71 -16.78
CA ILE A 188 -5.77 -4.49 -16.10
C ILE A 188 -4.96 -3.63 -17.07
N GLU A 189 -5.04 -2.30 -16.91
CA GLU A 189 -4.19 -1.35 -17.60
C GLU A 189 -3.40 -0.55 -16.55
N GLY A 190 -2.09 -0.84 -16.46
CA GLY A 190 -1.21 -0.25 -15.45
C GLY A 190 -0.40 -1.26 -14.66
N ASP A 191 -0.02 -0.92 -13.43
CA ASP A 191 0.81 -1.75 -12.57
C ASP A 191 -0.04 -2.71 -11.72
N HIS A 192 0.19 -4.03 -11.89
CA HIS A 192 -0.52 -5.05 -11.11
C HIS A 192 -0.17 -5.02 -9.62
N HIS A 193 1.07 -4.66 -9.25
CA HIS A 193 1.44 -4.50 -7.84
C HIS A 193 0.68 -3.36 -7.18
N ASN A 194 0.34 -2.30 -7.95
CA ASN A 194 -0.51 -1.22 -7.47
C ASN A 194 -1.90 -1.74 -7.06
N VAL A 195 -2.46 -2.70 -7.81
CA VAL A 195 -3.75 -3.32 -7.48
C VAL A 195 -3.68 -4.05 -6.14
N ILE A 196 -2.56 -4.70 -5.83
CA ILE A 196 -2.34 -5.36 -4.54
C ILE A 196 -2.07 -4.33 -3.41
N GLY A 197 -1.68 -3.08 -3.77
CA GLY A 197 -1.62 -1.95 -2.86
C GLY A 197 -0.25 -1.29 -2.67
N ILE A 198 0.76 -1.64 -3.49
CA ILE A 198 2.10 -1.02 -3.45
C ILE A 198 2.77 -1.13 -4.82
N SER A 199 2.99 -0.01 -5.50
CA SER A 199 3.65 0.01 -6.80
C SER A 199 5.17 -0.06 -6.67
N LEU A 200 5.76 -1.22 -6.95
CA LEU A 200 7.22 -1.37 -6.94
C LEU A 200 7.91 -0.50 -8.00
N PRO A 201 7.39 -0.38 -9.25
CA PRO A 201 7.96 0.52 -10.25
C PRO A 201 7.97 1.98 -9.81
N LEU A 202 6.89 2.45 -9.16
CA LEU A 202 6.82 3.82 -8.66
C LEU A 202 7.82 4.06 -7.53
N ILE A 203 7.88 3.18 -6.53
CA ILE A 203 8.84 3.30 -5.42
C ILE A 203 10.28 3.30 -5.95
N ARG A 204 10.60 2.42 -6.90
CA ARG A 204 11.91 2.41 -7.55
C ARG A 204 12.24 3.76 -8.21
N THR A 205 11.27 4.37 -8.89
CA THR A 205 11.43 5.70 -9.51
C THR A 205 11.63 6.78 -8.45
N MET A 206 10.80 6.81 -7.41
CA MET A 206 10.91 7.77 -6.31
C MET A 206 12.28 7.66 -5.60
N MET A 207 12.78 6.44 -5.38
CA MET A 207 14.13 6.22 -4.85
C MET A 207 15.21 6.78 -5.76
N ALA A 208 15.12 6.53 -7.07
CA ALA A 208 16.09 7.04 -8.05
C ALA A 208 16.13 8.57 -8.06
N ASP A 209 14.97 9.24 -7.99
CA ASP A 209 14.87 10.70 -7.90
C ASP A 209 15.49 11.26 -6.61
N MET A 210 15.56 10.45 -5.56
CA MET A 210 16.28 10.78 -4.31
C MET A 210 17.77 10.43 -4.35
N GLY A 211 18.27 9.83 -5.45
CA GLY A 211 19.65 9.38 -5.59
C GLY A 211 19.94 8.04 -4.95
N LEU A 212 18.89 7.26 -4.63
CA LEU A 212 18.98 5.95 -4.01
C LEU A 212 18.84 4.83 -5.05
N GLN A 213 19.52 3.71 -4.81
CA GLN A 213 19.44 2.55 -5.69
C GLN A 213 18.50 1.48 -5.12
N TRP A 214 17.49 1.09 -5.89
CA TRP A 214 16.55 0.02 -5.54
C TRP A 214 17.24 -1.27 -5.08
N VAL A 215 18.29 -1.69 -5.80
CA VAL A 215 19.05 -2.92 -5.51
C VAL A 215 19.76 -2.90 -4.15
N SER A 216 19.92 -1.73 -3.53
CA SER A 216 20.49 -1.62 -2.17
C SER A 216 19.55 -2.11 -1.07
N LEU A 217 18.28 -2.31 -1.41
CA LEU A 217 17.25 -2.86 -0.51
C LEU A 217 17.20 -4.39 -0.52
N TRP A 218 17.77 -5.03 -1.56
CA TRP A 218 17.71 -6.49 -1.67
C TRP A 218 18.43 -7.15 -0.50
N ASP A 219 17.78 -8.17 0.06
CA ASP A 219 18.39 -9.02 1.06
C ASP A 219 19.66 -9.67 0.47
N ARG A 220 20.80 -9.48 1.14
CA ARG A 220 22.04 -10.13 0.71
C ARG A 220 21.86 -11.63 0.93
N LYS A 221 21.59 -12.38 -0.13
CA LYS A 221 21.78 -13.82 -0.11
C LYS A 221 23.28 -14.03 0.05
N GLY A 222 23.69 -14.75 1.08
CA GLY A 222 25.08 -15.24 1.19
C GLY A 222 25.44 -16.03 -0.07
N PRO A 223 26.75 -16.20 -0.38
CA PRO A 223 27.21 -16.91 -1.57
C PRO A 223 26.72 -18.37 -1.69
N ASP A 224 26.10 -18.93 -0.65
CA ASP A 224 25.66 -20.34 -0.56
C ASP A 224 24.14 -20.54 -0.62
N ALA A 225 23.35 -19.54 -1.01
CA ALA A 225 21.89 -19.66 -1.13
C ALA A 225 21.49 -20.01 -2.58
N HIS A 226 21.69 -21.28 -2.96
CA HIS A 226 21.08 -21.92 -4.14
C HIS A 226 20.19 -23.08 -3.70
#